data_a8f1bb7606f02a1dcabd907858d57564
#
_entry.id   a8f1bb7606f02a1dcabd907858d57564
#
_cell.length_a   1.000
_cell.length_b   1.000
_cell.length_c   1.000
_cell.angle_alpha   90.00
_cell.angle_beta   90.00
_cell.angle_gamma   90.00
#
_symmetry.space_group_name_H-M   'P 1'
#
loop_
_entity.id
_entity.type
_entity.pdbx_description
1 polymer ?
#
loop_
_entity_poly.entity_id
_entity_poly.type
_entity_poly.pdbx_seq_one_letter_code
_entity_poly.pdbx_strand_id
1 'polypeptide(L)'
;MSDHGTTPVTWVLEAEVFPETHTAMRDAVLAAHHQVLLWKDDWLHGGRWPSLNDRAVVFHGSLGNADAVARRGLWRPGAFCNTDEFRCSSWYPHAARWLLHRRWEVVSAMELVSHPDRVLASLGSVDSVFVRPDSALKPFSGRVLRRDAISLRALDHGFYYDDEMLAVVVAPARHITREWRPVVVDGEVVAEGAYVAERRASAMDAPDGAPWRFAADVARELNPPEAVYVLDVCESDGDLHVLELNPFSG
;
A
#
# COMPACT_ATOMS: atom_id res chain seq x y z
N MET A 1 -29.02 3.46 28.60
CA MET A 1 -27.93 3.55 27.61
C MET A 1 -26.92 2.50 27.99
N SER A 2 -26.94 1.37 27.29
CA SER A 2 -26.00 0.27 27.53
C SER A 2 -24.63 0.71 27.03
N ASP A 3 -23.69 0.85 27.94
CA ASP A 3 -22.28 1.04 27.65
C ASP A 3 -21.80 -0.24 26.92
N HIS A 4 -21.80 -0.20 25.60
CA HIS A 4 -21.14 -1.22 24.81
C HIS A 4 -19.64 -1.00 24.93
N GLY A 5 -19.08 -1.43 26.08
CA GLY A 5 -17.65 -1.43 26.29
C GLY A 5 -16.98 -2.17 25.13
N THR A 6 -16.32 -1.43 24.26
CA THR A 6 -15.52 -2.00 23.15
C THR A 6 -14.49 -2.94 23.76
N THR A 7 -14.49 -4.19 23.33
CA THR A 7 -13.47 -5.16 23.77
C THR A 7 -12.09 -4.60 23.39
N PRO A 8 -11.15 -4.49 24.35
CA PRO A 8 -9.83 -3.96 24.07
C PRO A 8 -9.12 -4.79 22.99
N VAL A 9 -8.60 -4.13 21.97
CA VAL A 9 -7.76 -4.73 20.92
C VAL A 9 -6.30 -4.60 21.33
N THR A 10 -5.49 -5.60 21.05
CA THR A 10 -4.04 -5.52 21.22
C THR A 10 -3.41 -5.13 19.88
N TRP A 11 -2.73 -4.01 19.84
CA TRP A 11 -1.95 -3.57 18.69
C TRP A 11 -0.50 -4.01 18.87
N VAL A 12 0.00 -4.81 17.93
CA VAL A 12 1.41 -5.19 17.86
C VAL A 12 2.10 -4.24 16.90
N LEU A 13 2.96 -3.37 17.44
CA LEU A 13 3.59 -2.30 16.67
C LEU A 13 5.10 -2.57 16.51
N GLU A 14 5.59 -2.45 15.28
CA GLU A 14 7.03 -2.47 14.94
C GLU A 14 7.56 -1.03 14.98
N ALA A 15 8.30 -0.69 16.05
CA ALA A 15 8.67 0.68 16.35
C ALA A 15 9.71 1.27 15.36
N GLU A 16 10.58 0.43 14.79
CA GLU A 16 11.72 0.88 14.00
C GLU A 16 11.38 1.21 12.54
N VAL A 17 10.22 0.73 12.06
CA VAL A 17 9.80 0.91 10.66
C VAL A 17 9.26 2.30 10.37
N PHE A 18 8.53 2.87 11.34
CA PHE A 18 7.93 4.20 11.20
C PHE A 18 8.25 5.07 12.41
N PRO A 19 9.53 5.37 12.69
CA PRO A 19 9.95 6.01 13.94
C PRO A 19 9.31 7.39 14.14
N GLU A 20 9.06 8.13 13.06
CA GLU A 20 8.45 9.46 13.11
C GLU A 20 6.96 9.46 13.48
N THR A 21 6.24 8.35 13.25
CA THR A 21 4.80 8.23 13.52
C THR A 21 4.47 7.24 14.63
N HIS A 22 5.44 6.40 15.02
CA HIS A 22 5.24 5.35 16.02
C HIS A 22 4.69 5.88 17.34
N THR A 23 5.26 6.97 17.87
CA THR A 23 4.81 7.56 19.14
C THR A 23 3.37 8.03 19.04
N ALA A 24 3.01 8.74 17.97
CA ALA A 24 1.65 9.25 17.78
C ALA A 24 0.64 8.11 17.64
N MET A 25 0.99 7.06 16.90
CA MET A 25 0.14 5.87 16.75
C MET A 25 -0.04 5.12 18.07
N ARG A 26 1.03 4.87 18.80
CA ARG A 26 0.98 4.27 20.13
C ARG A 26 0.07 5.06 21.08
N ASP A 27 0.24 6.37 21.13
CA ASP A 27 -0.51 7.24 22.04
C ASP A 27 -2.00 7.27 21.64
N ALA A 28 -2.33 7.26 20.35
CA ALA A 28 -3.71 7.15 19.87
C ALA A 28 -4.36 5.82 20.25
N VAL A 29 -3.64 4.70 20.11
CA VAL A 29 -4.10 3.37 20.52
C VAL A 29 -4.40 3.32 22.02
N LEU A 30 -3.50 3.87 22.85
CA LEU A 30 -3.69 3.92 24.31
C LEU A 30 -4.83 4.86 24.70
N ALA A 31 -4.98 6.01 24.03
CA ALA A 31 -6.09 6.93 24.28
C ALA A 31 -7.45 6.32 23.92
N ALA A 32 -7.48 5.40 22.96
CA ALA A 32 -8.68 4.61 22.62
C ALA A 32 -8.91 3.41 23.55
N HIS A 33 -8.20 3.33 24.70
CA HIS A 33 -8.28 2.25 25.68
C HIS A 33 -7.93 0.86 25.12
N HIS A 34 -7.11 0.79 24.08
CA HIS A 34 -6.53 -0.42 23.53
C HIS A 34 -5.16 -0.70 24.15
N GLN A 35 -4.63 -1.89 23.89
CA GLN A 35 -3.32 -2.32 24.37
C GLN A 35 -2.27 -2.22 23.30
N VAL A 36 -1.02 -1.91 23.68
CA VAL A 36 0.13 -1.89 22.77
C VAL A 36 1.14 -2.93 23.23
N LEU A 37 1.61 -3.73 22.27
CA LEU A 37 2.71 -4.66 22.42
C LEU A 37 3.76 -4.32 21.34
N LEU A 38 5.01 -4.20 21.74
CA LEU A 38 6.08 -3.96 20.76
C LEU A 38 6.50 -5.26 20.11
N TRP A 39 6.64 -5.20 18.78
CA TRP A 39 7.18 -6.30 17.99
C TRP A 39 8.61 -6.64 18.38
N LYS A 40 8.98 -7.91 18.21
CA LYS A 40 10.34 -8.40 18.40
C LYS A 40 10.71 -9.32 17.24
N ASP A 41 11.80 -9.03 16.56
CA ASP A 41 12.24 -9.78 15.37
C ASP A 41 12.52 -11.26 15.65
N ASP A 42 12.95 -11.59 16.87
CA ASP A 42 13.21 -12.97 17.28
C ASP A 42 11.95 -13.85 17.32
N TRP A 43 10.76 -13.25 17.32
CA TRP A 43 9.50 -14.02 17.32
C TRP A 43 9.34 -14.85 16.04
N LEU A 44 9.63 -14.29 14.87
CA LEU A 44 9.55 -15.04 13.63
C LEU A 44 10.68 -16.07 13.49
N HIS A 45 11.89 -15.70 13.88
CA HIS A 45 13.07 -16.56 13.76
C HIS A 45 13.09 -17.67 14.82
N GLY A 46 12.71 -17.35 16.04
CA GLY A 46 12.68 -18.28 17.17
C GLY A 46 11.41 -19.13 17.29
N GLY A 47 10.37 -18.84 16.51
CA GLY A 47 9.08 -19.53 16.59
C GLY A 47 8.36 -19.32 17.94
N ARG A 48 8.67 -18.26 18.67
CA ARG A 48 8.16 -17.99 20.03
C ARG A 48 7.46 -16.63 20.10
N TRP A 49 6.34 -16.51 19.45
CA TRP A 49 5.49 -15.34 19.57
C TRP A 49 4.51 -15.46 20.76
N PRO A 50 4.04 -14.34 21.33
CA PRO A 50 3.10 -14.38 22.44
C PRO A 50 1.77 -15.00 22.00
N SER A 51 1.22 -15.87 22.85
CA SER A 51 -0.13 -16.40 22.68
C SER A 51 -1.13 -15.32 23.09
N LEU A 52 -1.86 -14.79 22.11
CA LEU A 52 -2.90 -13.76 22.31
C LEU A 52 -4.27 -14.26 21.78
N ASN A 53 -4.52 -15.57 21.88
CA ASN A 53 -5.68 -16.22 21.26
C ASN A 53 -7.02 -15.80 21.90
N ASP A 54 -6.99 -15.19 23.07
CA ASP A 54 -8.15 -14.76 23.85
C ASP A 54 -8.64 -13.34 23.50
N ARG A 55 -7.97 -12.66 22.55
CA ARG A 55 -8.25 -11.27 22.22
C ARG A 55 -8.04 -10.97 20.74
N ALA A 56 -8.65 -9.87 20.28
CA ALA A 56 -8.39 -9.35 18.94
C ALA A 56 -6.99 -8.70 18.89
N VAL A 57 -6.23 -9.00 17.85
CA VAL A 57 -4.87 -8.49 17.66
C VAL A 57 -4.75 -7.88 16.28
N VAL A 58 -4.22 -6.66 16.18
CA VAL A 58 -3.87 -6.00 14.92
C VAL A 58 -2.36 -5.77 14.89
N PHE A 59 -1.71 -6.24 13.84
CA PHE A 59 -0.30 -5.97 13.58
C PHE A 59 -0.14 -4.76 12.67
N HIS A 60 0.85 -3.90 12.95
CA HIS A 60 1.27 -2.83 12.07
C HIS A 60 2.80 -2.69 12.12
N GLY A 61 3.46 -2.77 10.95
CA GLY A 61 4.91 -2.74 10.85
C GLY A 61 5.39 -2.85 9.41
N SER A 62 6.54 -3.47 9.19
CA SER A 62 7.07 -3.72 7.85
C SER A 62 6.18 -4.67 7.05
N LEU A 63 6.12 -4.44 5.73
CA LEU A 63 5.36 -5.33 4.82
C LEU A 63 5.82 -6.79 4.91
N GLY A 64 7.13 -7.03 5.08
CA GLY A 64 7.65 -8.39 5.23
C GLY A 64 7.18 -9.10 6.50
N ASN A 65 7.16 -8.40 7.64
CA ASN A 65 6.66 -8.95 8.89
C ASN A 65 5.12 -9.08 8.85
N ALA A 66 4.40 -8.11 8.26
CA ALA A 66 2.96 -8.18 8.06
C ALA A 66 2.55 -9.40 7.22
N ASP A 67 3.22 -9.65 6.10
CA ASP A 67 3.01 -10.84 5.26
C ASP A 67 3.28 -12.13 6.06
N ALA A 68 4.37 -12.19 6.82
CA ALA A 68 4.70 -13.35 7.63
C ALA A 68 3.65 -13.62 8.74
N VAL A 69 3.14 -12.56 9.39
CA VAL A 69 2.06 -12.65 10.40
C VAL A 69 0.77 -13.16 9.75
N ALA A 70 0.39 -12.60 8.59
CA ALA A 70 -0.82 -13.00 7.86
C ALA A 70 -0.73 -14.47 7.40
N ARG A 71 0.34 -14.86 6.70
CA ARG A 71 0.52 -16.23 6.16
C ARG A 71 0.59 -17.29 7.25
N ARG A 72 1.17 -16.98 8.40
CA ARG A 72 1.26 -17.91 9.53
C ARG A 72 -0.01 -17.93 10.39
N GLY A 73 -0.91 -16.98 10.20
CA GLY A 73 -2.13 -16.87 11.00
C GLY A 73 -1.84 -16.75 12.49
N LEU A 74 -0.84 -15.93 12.87
CA LEU A 74 -0.35 -15.84 14.25
C LEU A 74 -1.42 -15.37 15.21
N TRP A 75 -2.28 -14.42 14.78
CA TRP A 75 -3.32 -13.80 15.57
C TRP A 75 -4.57 -13.51 14.72
N ARG A 76 -5.63 -13.02 15.36
CA ARG A 76 -6.88 -12.64 14.68
C ARG A 76 -7.33 -11.23 15.10
N PRO A 77 -7.67 -10.34 14.13
CA PRO A 77 -7.51 -10.51 12.69
C PRO A 77 -6.04 -10.68 12.26
N GLY A 78 -5.07 -10.22 13.04
CA GLY A 78 -3.64 -10.31 12.74
C GLY A 78 -3.17 -9.16 11.87
N ALA A 79 -2.59 -9.46 10.71
CA ALA A 79 -2.17 -8.46 9.74
C ALA A 79 -3.14 -8.41 8.56
N PHE A 80 -3.52 -7.20 8.14
CA PHE A 80 -4.22 -6.95 6.88
C PHE A 80 -3.17 -6.74 5.78
N CYS A 81 -2.66 -7.86 5.24
CA CYS A 81 -1.55 -7.88 4.28
C CYS A 81 -1.60 -9.13 3.39
N ASN A 82 -2.65 -9.26 2.58
CA ASN A 82 -2.73 -10.30 1.55
C ASN A 82 -1.92 -9.90 0.33
N THR A 83 -0.61 -10.16 0.35
CA THR A 83 0.32 -9.70 -0.68
C THR A 83 0.01 -10.21 -2.08
N ASP A 84 -0.69 -11.33 -2.24
CA ASP A 84 -1.08 -11.86 -3.55
C ASP A 84 -2.21 -11.06 -4.17
N GLU A 85 -3.22 -10.68 -3.37
CA GLU A 85 -4.36 -9.89 -3.82
C GLU A 85 -4.01 -8.41 -4.02
N PHE A 86 -3.00 -7.89 -3.32
CA PHE A 86 -2.49 -6.53 -3.50
C PHE A 86 -1.50 -6.38 -4.66
N ARG A 87 -1.25 -7.41 -5.47
CA ARG A 87 -0.52 -7.24 -6.74
C ARG A 87 -1.31 -6.32 -7.65
N CYS A 88 -0.64 -5.43 -8.36
CA CYS A 88 -1.30 -4.56 -9.32
C CYS A 88 -2.06 -5.36 -10.38
N SER A 89 -1.48 -6.44 -10.87
CA SER A 89 -2.13 -7.36 -11.82
C SER A 89 -3.41 -7.99 -11.30
N SER A 90 -3.56 -8.16 -9.98
CA SER A 90 -4.76 -8.69 -9.35
C SER A 90 -5.88 -7.63 -9.28
N TRP A 91 -5.61 -6.43 -8.79
CA TRP A 91 -6.67 -5.46 -8.53
C TRP A 91 -6.88 -4.40 -9.62
N TYR A 92 -5.90 -4.08 -10.47
CA TYR A 92 -6.02 -3.09 -11.56
C TYR A 92 -7.22 -3.36 -12.48
N PRO A 93 -7.50 -4.61 -12.91
CA PRO A 93 -8.66 -4.89 -13.74
C PRO A 93 -9.99 -4.48 -13.09
N HIS A 94 -10.10 -4.65 -11.76
CA HIS A 94 -11.30 -4.31 -10.99
C HIS A 94 -11.46 -2.81 -10.78
N ALA A 95 -10.35 -2.06 -10.76
CA ALA A 95 -10.33 -0.61 -10.57
C ALA A 95 -10.23 0.18 -11.90
N ALA A 96 -10.27 -0.47 -13.06
CA ALA A 96 -9.89 0.09 -14.36
C ALA A 96 -10.51 1.47 -14.69
N ARG A 97 -11.76 1.72 -14.28
CA ARG A 97 -12.46 2.99 -14.55
C ARG A 97 -11.95 4.17 -13.73
N TRP A 98 -11.33 3.90 -12.57
CA TRP A 98 -10.82 4.93 -11.66
C TRP A 98 -9.31 5.11 -11.73
N LEU A 99 -8.60 4.14 -12.35
CA LEU A 99 -7.14 4.15 -12.39
C LEU A 99 -6.56 5.37 -13.08
N LEU A 100 -5.50 5.94 -12.52
CA LEU A 100 -4.63 6.89 -13.19
C LEU A 100 -3.98 6.26 -14.42
N HIS A 101 -3.45 5.05 -14.26
CA HIS A 101 -2.78 4.30 -15.30
C HIS A 101 -3.73 3.37 -16.05
N ARG A 102 -4.60 3.93 -16.91
CA ARG A 102 -5.59 3.14 -17.68
C ARG A 102 -4.97 2.20 -18.73
N ARG A 103 -3.74 2.50 -19.17
CA ARG A 103 -2.94 1.62 -20.02
C ARG A 103 -1.76 1.15 -19.20
N TRP A 104 -1.56 -0.13 -19.12
CA TRP A 104 -0.48 -0.74 -18.38
C TRP A 104 -0.17 -2.13 -18.92
N GLU A 105 1.04 -2.59 -18.72
CA GLU A 105 1.49 -3.96 -18.98
C GLU A 105 2.23 -4.50 -17.77
N VAL A 106 2.20 -5.81 -17.61
CA VAL A 106 3.09 -6.53 -16.69
C VAL A 106 4.12 -7.26 -17.54
N VAL A 107 5.37 -6.95 -17.28
CA VAL A 107 6.53 -7.59 -17.92
C VAL A 107 7.57 -7.93 -16.86
N SER A 108 8.58 -8.75 -17.18
CA SER A 108 9.72 -8.87 -16.27
C SER A 108 10.63 -7.64 -16.36
N ALA A 109 11.38 -7.37 -15.29
CA ALA A 109 12.39 -6.30 -15.28
C ALA A 109 13.38 -6.47 -16.44
N MET A 110 13.82 -7.72 -16.69
CA MET A 110 14.71 -8.05 -17.80
C MET A 110 14.07 -7.78 -19.17
N GLU A 111 12.78 -8.12 -19.36
CA GLU A 111 12.07 -7.85 -20.60
C GLU A 111 11.94 -6.35 -20.89
N LEU A 112 11.61 -5.56 -19.86
CA LEU A 112 11.57 -4.09 -19.98
C LEU A 112 12.92 -3.52 -20.43
N VAL A 113 14.03 -4.01 -19.86
CA VAL A 113 15.37 -3.51 -20.14
C VAL A 113 15.87 -4.00 -21.50
N SER A 114 15.59 -5.25 -21.86
CA SER A 114 16.06 -5.84 -23.12
C SER A 114 15.27 -5.36 -24.36
N HIS A 115 13.98 -5.06 -24.16
CA HIS A 115 13.06 -4.70 -25.25
C HIS A 115 12.23 -3.45 -24.94
N PRO A 116 12.86 -2.33 -24.51
CA PRO A 116 12.13 -1.13 -24.09
C PRO A 116 11.22 -0.60 -25.21
N ASP A 117 11.70 -0.58 -26.46
CA ASP A 117 10.94 -0.08 -27.60
C ASP A 117 9.63 -0.84 -27.84
N ARG A 118 9.66 -2.16 -27.65
CA ARG A 118 8.46 -3.00 -27.76
C ARG A 118 7.44 -2.65 -26.67
N VAL A 119 7.90 -2.56 -25.42
CA VAL A 119 7.02 -2.26 -24.28
C VAL A 119 6.45 -0.84 -24.38
N LEU A 120 7.27 0.14 -24.78
CA LEU A 120 6.80 1.53 -24.95
C LEU A 120 5.84 1.67 -26.14
N ALA A 121 6.03 0.89 -27.21
CA ALA A 121 5.14 0.88 -28.36
C ALA A 121 3.73 0.39 -28.01
N SER A 122 3.59 -0.65 -27.21
CA SER A 122 2.30 -1.17 -26.76
C SER A 122 1.54 -0.17 -25.89
N LEU A 123 2.26 0.67 -25.15
CA LEU A 123 1.71 1.74 -24.33
C LEU A 123 1.39 3.02 -25.11
N GLY A 124 1.63 3.05 -26.42
CA GLY A 124 1.33 4.18 -27.30
C GLY A 124 2.55 5.02 -27.67
N SER A 125 3.74 4.41 -27.72
CA SER A 125 5.01 5.05 -28.15
C SER A 125 5.37 6.27 -27.29
N VAL A 126 5.28 6.12 -25.97
CA VAL A 126 5.59 7.17 -24.99
C VAL A 126 7.09 7.35 -24.80
N ASP A 127 7.53 8.56 -24.43
CA ASP A 127 8.95 8.88 -24.17
C ASP A 127 9.39 8.55 -22.74
N SER A 128 8.42 8.44 -21.81
CA SER A 128 8.66 8.10 -20.41
C SER A 128 7.56 7.21 -19.86
N VAL A 129 7.94 6.33 -18.95
CA VAL A 129 7.06 5.38 -18.30
C VAL A 129 7.17 5.48 -16.80
N PHE A 130 6.07 5.22 -16.13
CA PHE A 130 6.03 4.87 -14.72
C PHE A 130 6.24 3.37 -14.59
N VAL A 131 7.16 2.96 -13.72
CA VAL A 131 7.49 1.56 -13.45
C VAL A 131 7.42 1.29 -11.97
N ARG A 132 6.75 0.21 -11.59
CA ARG A 132 6.69 -0.27 -10.19
C ARG A 132 6.69 -1.79 -10.13
N PRO A 133 7.09 -2.41 -9.01
CA PRO A 133 6.92 -3.85 -8.83
C PRO A 133 5.44 -4.25 -8.90
N ASP A 134 5.14 -5.38 -9.52
CA ASP A 134 3.84 -6.05 -9.39
C ASP A 134 3.83 -6.87 -8.10
N SER A 135 4.09 -6.21 -6.99
CA SER A 135 4.21 -6.84 -5.68
C SER A 135 3.85 -5.84 -4.59
N ALA A 136 3.03 -6.26 -3.64
CA ALA A 136 2.73 -5.47 -2.45
C ALA A 136 3.95 -5.28 -1.54
N LEU A 137 4.94 -6.16 -1.61
CA LEU A 137 6.19 -6.07 -0.81
C LEU A 137 7.15 -4.98 -1.30
N LYS A 138 6.90 -4.42 -2.49
CA LYS A 138 7.62 -3.24 -3.04
C LYS A 138 9.15 -3.34 -2.95
N PRO A 139 9.79 -4.32 -3.58
CA PRO A 139 11.26 -4.42 -3.58
C PRO A 139 11.97 -3.16 -4.08
N PHE A 140 11.27 -2.29 -4.83
CA PHE A 140 11.67 -0.92 -5.10
C PHE A 140 10.45 0.00 -5.18
N SER A 141 10.64 1.31 -4.97
CA SER A 141 9.58 2.32 -5.09
C SER A 141 9.23 2.61 -6.54
N GLY A 142 7.94 2.86 -6.83
CA GLY A 142 7.50 3.30 -8.14
C GLY A 142 8.27 4.55 -8.61
N ARG A 143 8.64 4.60 -9.88
CA ARG A 143 9.45 5.69 -10.45
C ARG A 143 9.13 5.97 -11.90
N VAL A 144 9.39 7.18 -12.33
CA VAL A 144 9.30 7.58 -13.72
C VAL A 144 10.67 7.45 -14.37
N LEU A 145 10.74 6.71 -15.48
CA LEU A 145 11.95 6.52 -16.26
C LEU A 145 11.74 7.04 -17.68
N ARG A 146 12.70 7.79 -18.19
CA ARG A 146 12.78 8.09 -19.61
C ARG A 146 13.25 6.86 -20.37
N ARG A 147 12.87 6.76 -21.64
CA ARG A 147 13.24 5.65 -22.53
C ARG A 147 14.74 5.34 -22.51
N ASP A 148 15.58 6.38 -22.57
CA ASP A 148 17.04 6.29 -22.61
C ASP A 148 17.67 5.95 -21.23
N ALA A 149 16.90 5.99 -20.15
CA ALA A 149 17.35 5.71 -18.79
C ALA A 149 16.89 4.33 -18.26
N ILE A 150 16.14 3.56 -19.06
CA ILE A 150 15.64 2.23 -18.64
C ILE A 150 16.84 1.28 -18.54
N SER A 151 17.06 0.78 -17.32
CA SER A 151 18.14 -0.19 -17.00
C SER A 151 17.83 -0.94 -15.71
N LEU A 152 18.43 -2.11 -15.49
CA LEU A 152 18.30 -2.84 -14.23
C LEU A 152 18.73 -1.99 -13.03
N ARG A 153 19.80 -1.20 -13.17
CA ARG A 153 20.26 -0.28 -12.13
C ARG A 153 19.21 0.78 -11.79
N ALA A 154 18.50 1.31 -12.79
CA ALA A 154 17.43 2.27 -12.58
C ALA A 154 16.22 1.66 -11.86
N LEU A 155 16.13 0.33 -11.82
CA LEU A 155 15.12 -0.44 -11.08
C LEU A 155 15.63 -0.98 -9.75
N ASP A 156 16.76 -0.49 -9.22
CA ASP A 156 17.41 -0.92 -7.97
C ASP A 156 17.79 -2.42 -7.91
N HIS A 157 17.94 -3.08 -9.08
CA HIS A 157 18.44 -4.46 -9.15
C HIS A 157 19.85 -4.56 -8.56
N GLY A 158 20.08 -5.61 -7.77
CA GLY A 158 21.31 -5.81 -7.05
C GLY A 158 21.44 -5.03 -5.75
N PHE A 159 20.39 -4.26 -5.34
CA PHE A 159 20.36 -3.52 -4.08
C PHE A 159 19.36 -4.12 -3.08
N TYR A 160 18.07 -4.18 -3.46
CA TYR A 160 17.00 -4.78 -2.64
C TYR A 160 16.52 -6.13 -3.17
N TYR A 161 16.83 -6.46 -4.41
CA TYR A 161 16.47 -7.72 -5.06
C TYR A 161 17.49 -8.05 -6.15
N ASP A 162 17.58 -9.30 -6.53
CA ASP A 162 18.49 -9.85 -7.57
C ASP A 162 17.75 -10.69 -8.62
N ASP A 163 16.42 -10.74 -8.56
CA ASP A 163 15.58 -11.45 -9.50
C ASP A 163 15.28 -10.57 -10.73
N GLU A 164 15.99 -10.83 -11.83
CA GLU A 164 15.75 -10.17 -13.12
C GLU A 164 14.37 -10.49 -13.72
N MET A 165 13.73 -11.56 -13.26
CA MET A 165 12.38 -11.96 -13.67
C MET A 165 11.30 -11.32 -12.80
N LEU A 166 11.66 -10.44 -11.86
CA LEU A 166 10.72 -9.69 -11.07
C LEU A 166 9.67 -9.05 -11.98
N ALA A 167 8.40 -9.36 -11.73
CA ALA A 167 7.30 -8.76 -12.46
C ALA A 167 7.17 -7.28 -12.10
N VAL A 168 7.12 -6.42 -13.12
CA VAL A 168 6.92 -4.98 -12.99
C VAL A 168 5.72 -4.54 -13.81
N VAL A 169 4.94 -3.61 -13.26
CA VAL A 169 3.92 -2.88 -13.99
C VAL A 169 4.57 -1.69 -14.66
N VAL A 170 4.33 -1.54 -15.94
CA VAL A 170 4.79 -0.41 -16.76
C VAL A 170 3.57 0.32 -17.31
N ALA A 171 3.54 1.63 -17.18
CA ALA A 171 2.45 2.49 -17.65
C ALA A 171 3.00 3.81 -18.20
N PRO A 172 2.26 4.56 -19.05
CA PRO A 172 2.65 5.91 -19.42
C PRO A 172 2.83 6.79 -18.19
N ALA A 173 3.90 7.56 -18.13
CA ALA A 173 4.12 8.53 -17.06
C ALA A 173 3.00 9.58 -17.07
N ARG A 174 2.51 9.95 -15.90
CA ARG A 174 1.48 10.97 -15.68
C ARG A 174 1.97 11.97 -14.66
N HIS A 175 1.53 13.21 -14.81
CA HIS A 175 1.83 14.25 -13.84
C HIS A 175 0.79 14.23 -12.72
N ILE A 176 1.25 14.09 -11.47
CA ILE A 176 0.41 14.10 -10.27
C ILE A 176 0.63 15.44 -9.58
N THR A 177 -0.46 16.14 -9.27
CA THR A 177 -0.43 17.45 -8.59
C THR A 177 -0.64 17.34 -7.10
N ARG A 178 -1.45 16.36 -6.66
CA ARG A 178 -1.78 16.11 -5.24
C ARG A 178 -2.05 14.62 -5.02
N GLU A 179 -1.84 14.18 -3.79
CA GLU A 179 -2.14 12.83 -3.36
C GLU A 179 -2.80 12.82 -1.98
N TRP A 180 -3.72 11.89 -1.78
CA TRP A 180 -4.42 11.62 -0.52
C TRP A 180 -4.35 10.14 -0.21
N ARG A 181 -4.35 9.81 1.08
CA ARG A 181 -4.26 8.44 1.59
C ARG A 181 -5.44 8.11 2.50
N PRO A 182 -6.62 7.84 1.96
CA PRO A 182 -7.76 7.30 2.69
C PRO A 182 -7.48 5.92 3.27
N VAL A 183 -7.94 5.70 4.50
CA VAL A 183 -8.03 4.37 5.11
C VAL A 183 -9.46 3.88 4.97
N VAL A 184 -9.62 2.68 4.44
CA VAL A 184 -10.92 2.05 4.21
C VAL A 184 -11.08 0.85 5.14
N VAL A 185 -12.25 0.74 5.77
CA VAL A 185 -12.66 -0.38 6.62
C VAL A 185 -14.05 -0.83 6.15
N ASP A 186 -14.18 -2.09 5.75
CA ASP A 186 -15.45 -2.69 5.31
C ASP A 186 -16.21 -1.85 4.25
N GLY A 187 -15.48 -1.24 3.32
CA GLY A 187 -16.04 -0.40 2.26
C GLY A 187 -16.36 1.04 2.65
N GLU A 188 -16.03 1.46 3.88
CA GLU A 188 -16.21 2.82 4.36
C GLU A 188 -14.86 3.53 4.56
N VAL A 189 -14.75 4.78 4.11
CA VAL A 189 -13.58 5.62 4.40
C VAL A 189 -13.68 6.11 5.84
N VAL A 190 -12.70 5.77 6.67
CA VAL A 190 -12.70 6.08 8.11
C VAL A 190 -11.67 7.14 8.49
N ALA A 191 -10.66 7.36 7.67
CA ALA A 191 -9.63 8.36 7.88
C ALA A 191 -9.02 8.76 6.52
N GLU A 192 -8.41 9.95 6.47
CA GLU A 192 -7.69 10.45 5.29
C GLU A 192 -6.47 11.24 5.74
N GLY A 193 -5.35 11.07 5.04
CA GLY A 193 -4.17 11.91 5.14
C GLY A 193 -3.84 12.49 3.77
N ALA A 194 -3.36 13.73 3.70
CA ALA A 194 -2.87 14.34 2.47
C ALA A 194 -1.33 14.24 2.38
N TYR A 195 -0.81 14.01 1.18
CA TYR A 195 0.60 14.22 0.88
C TYR A 195 0.80 15.63 0.33
N VAL A 196 1.57 16.44 1.02
CA VAL A 196 2.04 17.73 0.49
C VAL A 196 3.51 17.57 0.16
N ALA A 197 3.85 17.65 -1.12
CA ALA A 197 5.20 17.68 -1.68
C ALA A 197 6.30 17.19 -0.71
N GLU A 198 6.64 15.91 -0.78
CA GLU A 198 7.72 15.25 -0.03
C GLU A 198 7.52 15.06 1.50
N ARG A 199 6.40 15.50 2.08
CA ARG A 199 6.06 15.27 3.49
C ARG A 199 4.63 14.76 3.62
N ARG A 200 4.44 13.72 4.43
CA ARG A 200 3.11 13.36 4.93
C ARG A 200 2.60 14.54 5.75
N ALA A 201 1.71 15.33 5.19
CA ALA A 201 0.97 16.29 5.99
C ALA A 201 -0.16 15.53 6.68
N SER A 202 -0.11 15.49 7.99
CA SER A 202 -1.26 15.18 8.83
C SER A 202 -2.22 16.38 8.74
N ALA A 203 -2.98 16.45 7.67
CA ALA A 203 -4.09 17.38 7.57
C ALA A 203 -5.28 16.55 7.12
N MET A 204 -6.18 16.30 8.04
CA MET A 204 -7.56 16.01 7.67
C MET A 204 -8.09 17.26 6.96
N ASP A 205 -8.10 17.24 5.63
CA ASP A 205 -9.09 18.03 4.93
C ASP A 205 -10.45 17.55 5.44
N ALA A 206 -11.40 18.49 5.56
CA ALA A 206 -12.69 18.17 6.16
C ALA A 206 -13.25 16.88 5.57
N PRO A 207 -13.87 15.99 6.38
CA PRO A 207 -14.36 14.66 5.95
C PRO A 207 -15.43 14.70 4.84
N ASP A 208 -15.56 15.78 4.12
CA ASP A 208 -16.49 16.01 3.01
C ASP A 208 -15.82 16.57 1.75
N GLY A 209 -14.50 16.54 1.67
CA GLY A 209 -13.73 16.95 0.50
C GLY A 209 -14.01 16.10 -0.75
N ALA A 210 -13.69 16.61 -1.94
CA ALA A 210 -13.85 15.86 -3.18
C ALA A 210 -13.03 14.53 -3.18
N PRO A 211 -11.78 14.49 -2.67
CA PRO A 211 -11.01 13.24 -2.58
C PRO A 211 -11.68 12.20 -1.68
N TRP A 212 -12.21 12.63 -0.51
CA TRP A 212 -12.94 11.74 0.39
C TRP A 212 -14.16 11.11 -0.28
N ARG A 213 -15.02 11.95 -0.93
CA ARG A 213 -16.19 11.44 -1.65
C ARG A 213 -15.82 10.48 -2.77
N PHE A 214 -14.78 10.83 -3.55
CA PHE A 214 -14.25 9.94 -4.59
C PHE A 214 -13.79 8.61 -4.01
N ALA A 215 -13.01 8.62 -2.92
CA ALA A 215 -12.56 7.42 -2.24
C ALA A 215 -13.72 6.58 -1.70
N ALA A 216 -14.76 7.22 -1.13
CA ALA A 216 -15.95 6.54 -0.65
C ALA A 216 -16.78 5.90 -1.78
N ASP A 217 -16.84 6.53 -2.96
CA ASP A 217 -17.49 5.95 -4.14
C ASP A 217 -16.71 4.73 -4.65
N VAL A 218 -15.37 4.84 -4.71
CA VAL A 218 -14.51 3.72 -5.07
C VAL A 218 -14.65 2.57 -4.06
N ALA A 219 -14.58 2.86 -2.76
CA ALA A 219 -14.63 1.85 -1.70
C ALA A 219 -15.93 1.03 -1.70
N ARG A 220 -17.07 1.68 -2.05
CA ARG A 220 -18.37 0.99 -2.14
C ARG A 220 -18.51 0.04 -3.32
N GLU A 221 -17.80 0.31 -4.42
CA GLU A 221 -17.99 -0.41 -5.67
C GLU A 221 -16.80 -1.32 -6.04
N LEU A 222 -15.62 -1.04 -5.48
CA LEU A 222 -14.44 -1.88 -5.67
C LEU A 222 -14.61 -3.18 -4.86
N ASN A 223 -14.29 -4.32 -5.48
CA ASN A 223 -14.05 -5.54 -4.73
C ASN A 223 -12.63 -5.47 -4.17
N PRO A 224 -12.44 -5.14 -2.87
CA PRO A 224 -11.11 -4.87 -2.34
C PRO A 224 -10.35 -6.16 -2.06
N PRO A 225 -9.00 -6.11 -2.02
CA PRO A 225 -8.16 -7.24 -1.61
C PRO A 225 -8.44 -7.74 -0.17
N GLU A 226 -8.79 -6.82 0.72
CA GLU A 226 -9.08 -7.10 2.14
C GLU A 226 -10.11 -6.11 2.70
N ALA A 227 -10.69 -6.45 3.85
CA ALA A 227 -11.65 -5.60 4.56
C ALA A 227 -11.05 -4.27 5.04
N VAL A 228 -9.75 -4.25 5.36
CA VAL A 228 -9.02 -3.06 5.81
C VAL A 228 -7.83 -2.83 4.89
N TYR A 229 -7.80 -1.66 4.25
CA TYR A 229 -6.73 -1.29 3.31
C TYR A 229 -6.54 0.22 3.22
N VAL A 230 -5.46 0.62 2.59
CA VAL A 230 -5.17 2.02 2.27
C VAL A 230 -5.37 2.23 0.78
N LEU A 231 -6.17 3.25 0.43
CA LEU A 231 -6.47 3.65 -0.94
C LEU A 231 -5.76 4.96 -1.25
N ASP A 232 -4.72 4.92 -2.07
CA ASP A 232 -4.08 6.16 -2.52
C ASP A 232 -4.85 6.76 -3.69
N VAL A 233 -5.30 7.99 -3.51
CA VAL A 233 -6.00 8.82 -4.51
C VAL A 233 -5.07 9.92 -4.96
N CYS A 234 -5.08 10.25 -6.24
CA CYS A 234 -4.31 11.37 -6.76
C CYS A 234 -5.14 12.27 -7.67
N GLU A 235 -4.66 13.52 -7.84
CA GLU A 235 -5.16 14.46 -8.82
C GLU A 235 -4.18 14.52 -10.01
N SER A 236 -4.69 14.35 -11.21
CA SER A 236 -3.95 14.48 -12.47
C SER A 236 -4.85 15.11 -13.52
N ASP A 237 -4.34 16.13 -14.20
CA ASP A 237 -5.08 16.88 -15.25
C ASP A 237 -6.44 17.45 -14.74
N GLY A 238 -6.57 17.72 -13.43
CA GLY A 238 -7.78 18.24 -12.79
C GLY A 238 -8.81 17.18 -12.38
N ASP A 239 -8.57 15.91 -12.66
CA ASP A 239 -9.44 14.79 -12.29
C ASP A 239 -8.82 13.95 -11.17
N LEU A 240 -9.71 13.31 -10.37
CA LEU A 240 -9.30 12.38 -9.33
C LEU A 240 -9.19 10.95 -9.87
N HIS A 241 -8.16 10.25 -9.44
CA HIS A 241 -7.86 8.89 -9.85
C HIS A 241 -7.40 8.02 -8.67
N VAL A 242 -7.61 6.72 -8.77
CA VAL A 242 -6.95 5.73 -7.93
C VAL A 242 -5.51 5.57 -8.41
N LEU A 243 -4.57 5.77 -7.50
CA LEU A 243 -3.15 5.59 -7.75
C LEU A 243 -2.68 4.21 -7.31
N GLU A 244 -3.06 3.80 -6.10
CA GLU A 244 -2.56 2.58 -5.47
C GLU A 244 -3.52 2.03 -4.41
N LEU A 245 -3.52 0.71 -4.25
CA LEU A 245 -4.02 0.03 -3.05
C LEU A 245 -2.83 -0.53 -2.26
N ASN A 246 -2.86 -0.33 -0.95
CA ASN A 246 -1.81 -0.79 -0.05
C ASN A 246 -2.39 -1.62 1.10
N PRO A 247 -1.68 -2.66 1.56
CA PRO A 247 -2.00 -3.30 2.82
C PRO A 247 -2.03 -2.29 3.97
N PHE A 248 -3.02 -2.41 4.86
CA PHE A 248 -3.10 -1.53 6.02
C PHE A 248 -1.96 -1.76 7.03
N SER A 249 -1.51 -3.00 7.13
CA SER A 249 -0.54 -3.41 8.15
C SER A 249 0.92 -3.11 7.80
N GLY A 250 1.18 -2.48 6.63
CA GLY A 250 2.55 -2.20 6.20
C GLY A 250 2.78 -0.86 5.54
#